data_9c046c72a8046854a72b5ef562799e61
#
_entry.id   9c046c72a8046854a72b5ef562799e61
#
_cell.length_a   1.000
_cell.length_b   1.000
_cell.length_c   1.000
_cell.angle_alpha   90.00
_cell.angle_beta   90.00
_cell.angle_gamma   90.00
#
_symmetry.space_group_name_H-M   'P 1'
#
loop_
_entity.id
_entity.type
_entity.pdbx_description
1 polymer ?
#
loop_
_entity_poly.entity_id
_entity_poly.type
_entity_poly.pdbx_seq_one_letter_code
_entity_poly.pdbx_strand_id
1 'polypeptide(L)'
;MDASSEAARKWSVLLAHADRRWQAEVENARRLAERAKTLITLVSALLGLGFLKFGSLEVIEPTILFHAIRSFLAAGVALLVAALLLLLGFRRQRDQARPLASRSLAWPNEARLNASKLGEAAALEIACSVVTQAAVDLQIRNTGEQGRIDSGQLLLVFAAFCAGVSMLLHLAFARVV
;
A
#
# COMPACT_ATOMS: atom_id res chain seq x y z
N MET A 1 40.08 30.91 -2.42
CA MET A 1 38.72 30.31 -2.40
C MET A 1 38.45 29.96 -0.95
N ASP A 2 37.45 30.60 -0.36
CA ASP A 2 37.19 30.43 1.08
C ASP A 2 36.66 29.02 1.38
N ALA A 3 37.23 28.37 2.38
CA ALA A 3 36.80 27.02 2.84
C ALA A 3 35.31 26.93 3.12
N SER A 4 34.68 28.06 3.49
CA SER A 4 33.23 28.22 3.68
C SER A 4 32.44 28.03 2.40
N SER A 5 32.93 28.56 1.25
CA SER A 5 32.21 28.45 -0.03
C SER A 5 32.31 27.04 -0.62
N GLU A 6 33.41 26.34 -0.37
CA GLU A 6 33.57 24.92 -0.76
C GLU A 6 32.67 23.99 0.05
N ALA A 7 32.57 24.21 1.36
CA ALA A 7 31.64 23.47 2.22
C ALA A 7 30.18 23.69 1.81
N ALA A 8 29.77 24.94 1.56
CA ALA A 8 28.41 25.23 1.09
C ALA A 8 28.11 24.54 -0.24
N ARG A 9 29.05 24.50 -1.18
CA ARG A 9 28.89 23.79 -2.45
C ARG A 9 28.72 22.28 -2.27
N LYS A 10 29.48 21.65 -1.37
CA LYS A 10 29.32 20.21 -1.05
C LYS A 10 27.94 19.92 -0.48
N TRP A 11 27.49 20.70 0.48
CA TRP A 11 26.17 20.51 1.10
C TRP A 11 25.02 20.77 0.14
N SER A 12 25.14 21.72 -0.79
CA SER A 12 24.11 21.95 -1.82
C SER A 12 23.95 20.76 -2.76
N VAL A 13 25.04 20.08 -3.14
CA VAL A 13 24.99 18.87 -3.97
C VAL A 13 24.37 17.71 -3.19
N LEU A 14 24.73 17.53 -1.90
CA LEU A 14 24.14 16.50 -1.05
C LEU A 14 22.64 16.73 -0.82
N LEU A 15 22.25 17.98 -0.60
CA LEU A 15 20.84 18.35 -0.45
C LEU A 15 20.04 18.05 -1.72
N ALA A 16 20.57 18.37 -2.90
CA ALA A 16 19.91 18.05 -4.16
C ALA A 16 19.76 16.53 -4.37
N HIS A 17 20.73 15.74 -3.87
CA HIS A 17 20.62 14.28 -3.91
C HIS A 17 19.57 13.75 -2.91
N ALA A 18 19.55 14.27 -1.69
CA ALA A 18 18.57 13.94 -0.67
C ALA A 18 17.13 14.29 -1.14
N ASP A 19 16.95 15.44 -1.77
CA ASP A 19 15.65 15.87 -2.32
C ASP A 19 15.17 14.94 -3.44
N ARG A 20 16.04 14.53 -4.36
CA ARG A 20 15.68 13.53 -5.39
C ARG A 20 15.23 12.20 -4.78
N ARG A 21 15.94 11.76 -3.74
CA ARG A 21 15.56 10.53 -3.02
C ARG A 21 14.20 10.69 -2.34
N TRP A 22 13.96 11.81 -1.68
CA TRP A 22 12.66 12.13 -1.09
C TRP A 22 11.54 12.12 -2.14
N GLN A 23 11.73 12.78 -3.27
CA GLN A 23 10.76 12.82 -4.35
C GLN A 23 10.46 11.42 -4.91
N ALA A 24 11.48 10.56 -5.06
CA ALA A 24 11.30 9.18 -5.48
C ALA A 24 10.45 8.37 -4.49
N GLU A 25 10.67 8.55 -3.18
CA GLU A 25 9.88 7.87 -2.15
C GLU A 25 8.43 8.40 -2.08
N VAL A 26 8.21 9.70 -2.30
CA VAL A 26 6.87 10.29 -2.41
C VAL A 26 6.11 9.71 -3.61
N GLU A 27 6.77 9.58 -4.75
CA GLU A 27 6.17 8.99 -5.95
C GLU A 27 5.88 7.49 -5.75
N ASN A 28 6.78 6.75 -5.08
CA ASN A 28 6.55 5.37 -4.72
C ASN A 28 5.33 5.23 -3.79
N ALA A 29 5.21 6.08 -2.78
CA ALA A 29 4.04 6.14 -1.91
C ALA A 29 2.73 6.40 -2.67
N ARG A 30 2.77 7.27 -3.69
CA ARG A 30 1.62 7.53 -4.56
C ARG A 30 1.22 6.29 -5.35
N ARG A 31 2.19 5.61 -5.98
CA ARG A 31 1.95 4.36 -6.73
C ARG A 31 1.36 3.27 -5.86
N LEU A 32 1.86 3.11 -4.63
CA LEU A 32 1.30 2.15 -3.67
C LEU A 32 -0.15 2.47 -3.34
N ALA A 33 -0.51 3.76 -3.19
CA ALA A 33 -1.90 4.15 -2.95
C ALA A 33 -2.83 3.82 -4.13
N GLU A 34 -2.38 4.05 -5.35
CA GLU A 34 -3.16 3.75 -6.55
C GLU A 34 -3.36 2.23 -6.70
N ARG A 35 -2.30 1.43 -6.46
CA ARG A 35 -2.42 -0.03 -6.41
C ARG A 35 -3.41 -0.50 -5.36
N ALA A 36 -3.33 0.01 -4.14
CA ALA A 36 -4.26 -0.35 -3.07
C ALA A 36 -5.71 0.01 -3.43
N LYS A 37 -5.94 1.19 -4.02
CA LYS A 37 -7.26 1.61 -4.49
C LYS A 37 -7.82 0.65 -5.54
N THR A 38 -7.02 0.28 -6.53
CA THR A 38 -7.40 -0.68 -7.58
C THR A 38 -7.76 -2.04 -6.99
N LEU A 39 -6.94 -2.55 -6.06
CA LEU A 39 -7.20 -3.82 -5.39
C LEU A 39 -8.47 -3.78 -4.55
N ILE A 40 -8.72 -2.71 -3.79
CA ILE A 40 -9.96 -2.54 -3.01
C ILE A 40 -11.17 -2.59 -3.94
N THR A 41 -11.14 -1.89 -5.08
CA THR A 41 -12.22 -1.90 -6.05
C THR A 41 -12.45 -3.30 -6.61
N LEU A 42 -11.38 -4.01 -7.00
CA LEU A 42 -11.46 -5.36 -7.53
C LEU A 42 -12.01 -6.35 -6.50
N VAL A 43 -11.50 -6.33 -5.27
CA VAL A 43 -11.96 -7.20 -4.18
C VAL A 43 -13.43 -6.93 -3.87
N SER A 44 -13.85 -5.66 -3.84
CA SER A 44 -15.27 -5.30 -3.59
C SER A 44 -16.19 -5.79 -4.70
N ALA A 45 -15.78 -5.69 -5.96
CA ALA A 45 -16.54 -6.22 -7.09
C ALA A 45 -16.66 -7.74 -7.03
N LEU A 46 -15.56 -8.45 -6.73
CA LEU A 46 -15.56 -9.91 -6.59
C LEU A 46 -16.41 -10.38 -5.42
N LEU A 47 -16.40 -9.65 -4.30
CA LEU A 47 -17.28 -9.91 -3.16
C LEU A 47 -18.76 -9.79 -3.56
N GLY A 48 -19.12 -8.73 -4.28
CA GLY A 48 -20.48 -8.54 -4.80
C GLY A 48 -20.93 -9.71 -5.67
N LEU A 49 -20.09 -10.14 -6.62
CA LEU A 49 -20.36 -11.31 -7.47
C LEU A 49 -20.44 -12.62 -6.66
N GLY A 50 -19.56 -12.79 -5.66
CA GLY A 50 -19.56 -13.95 -4.77
C GLY A 50 -20.87 -14.06 -4.00
N PHE A 51 -21.36 -12.97 -3.43
CA PHE A 51 -22.64 -12.95 -2.71
C PHE A 51 -23.83 -13.26 -3.62
N LEU A 52 -23.86 -12.71 -4.85
CA LEU A 52 -24.92 -13.00 -5.81
C LEU A 52 -24.97 -14.50 -6.17
N LYS A 53 -23.79 -15.12 -6.40
CA LYS A 53 -23.72 -16.55 -6.69
C LYS A 53 -24.09 -17.42 -5.50
N PHE A 54 -23.72 -17.00 -4.28
CA PHE A 54 -24.06 -17.74 -3.06
C PHE A 54 -25.60 -17.79 -2.84
N GLY A 55 -26.30 -16.69 -3.15
CA GLY A 55 -27.77 -16.62 -3.05
C GLY A 55 -28.51 -17.40 -4.12
N SER A 56 -27.89 -17.68 -5.28
CA SER A 56 -28.50 -18.41 -6.38
C SER A 56 -28.26 -19.93 -6.35
N LEU A 57 -27.51 -20.46 -5.38
CA LEU A 57 -27.36 -21.89 -5.17
C LEU A 57 -28.63 -22.43 -4.51
N GLU A 58 -29.67 -22.68 -5.34
CA GLU A 58 -30.85 -23.39 -4.90
C GLU A 58 -30.51 -24.79 -4.40
N VAL A 59 -31.27 -25.22 -3.40
CA VAL A 59 -31.06 -26.48 -2.67
C VAL A 59 -31.37 -27.66 -3.61
N ILE A 60 -30.35 -28.09 -4.34
CA ILE A 60 -30.30 -29.41 -4.95
C ILE A 60 -29.89 -30.39 -3.84
N GLU A 61 -30.38 -31.61 -3.85
CA GLU A 61 -30.15 -32.61 -2.81
C GLU A 61 -28.71 -32.59 -2.22
N PRO A 62 -28.54 -32.72 -0.89
CA PRO A 62 -27.28 -32.53 -0.18
C PRO A 62 -26.33 -33.70 -0.46
N THR A 63 -25.63 -33.62 -1.58
CA THR A 63 -24.53 -34.54 -1.90
C THR A 63 -23.21 -34.04 -1.30
N ILE A 64 -22.25 -34.93 -1.05
CA ILE A 64 -20.88 -34.61 -0.56
C ILE A 64 -20.25 -33.53 -1.47
N LEU A 65 -20.49 -33.62 -2.78
CA LEU A 65 -19.98 -32.69 -3.78
C LEU A 65 -20.56 -31.27 -3.62
N PHE A 66 -21.84 -31.16 -3.29
CA PHE A 66 -22.48 -29.88 -2.98
C PHE A 66 -21.85 -29.21 -1.77
N HIS A 67 -21.59 -29.98 -0.71
CA HIS A 67 -20.89 -29.43 0.47
C HIS A 67 -19.47 -29.00 0.14
N ALA A 68 -18.72 -29.69 -0.71
CA ALA A 68 -17.41 -29.29 -1.17
C ALA A 68 -17.46 -27.97 -1.97
N ILE A 69 -18.35 -27.84 -2.94
CA ILE A 69 -18.54 -26.62 -3.73
C ILE A 69 -18.83 -25.41 -2.82
N ARG A 70 -19.76 -25.58 -1.88
CA ARG A 70 -20.15 -24.54 -0.93
C ARG A 70 -18.99 -24.17 0.01
N SER A 71 -18.20 -25.13 0.46
CA SER A 71 -17.03 -24.89 1.33
C SER A 71 -15.94 -24.10 0.61
N PHE A 72 -15.61 -24.44 -0.62
CA PHE A 72 -14.64 -23.69 -1.43
C PHE A 72 -15.12 -22.27 -1.73
N LEU A 73 -16.40 -22.09 -2.02
CA LEU A 73 -16.96 -20.76 -2.25
C LEU A 73 -16.92 -19.91 -0.97
N ALA A 74 -17.29 -20.49 0.17
CA ALA A 74 -17.22 -19.82 1.48
C ALA A 74 -15.79 -19.43 1.84
N ALA A 75 -14.81 -20.32 1.62
CA ALA A 75 -13.40 -20.03 1.81
C ALA A 75 -12.92 -18.89 0.91
N GLY A 76 -13.31 -18.88 -0.35
CA GLY A 76 -13.01 -17.79 -1.28
C GLY A 76 -13.55 -16.43 -0.82
N VAL A 77 -14.81 -16.39 -0.36
CA VAL A 77 -15.43 -15.17 0.18
C VAL A 77 -14.71 -14.72 1.46
N ALA A 78 -14.38 -15.63 2.36
CA ALA A 78 -13.64 -15.31 3.60
C ALA A 78 -12.26 -14.69 3.29
N LEU A 79 -11.54 -15.24 2.30
CA LEU A 79 -10.25 -14.69 1.85
C LEU A 79 -10.40 -13.30 1.23
N LEU A 80 -11.46 -13.05 0.47
CA LEU A 80 -11.74 -11.71 -0.08
C LEU A 80 -12.06 -10.70 1.02
N VAL A 81 -12.82 -11.09 2.05
CA VAL A 81 -13.09 -10.23 3.22
C VAL A 81 -11.79 -9.92 3.95
N ALA A 82 -10.93 -10.92 4.19
CA ALA A 82 -9.64 -10.73 4.82
C ALA A 82 -8.74 -9.77 4.02
N ALA A 83 -8.68 -9.93 2.69
CA ALA A 83 -7.95 -9.03 1.81
C ALA A 83 -8.50 -7.59 1.88
N LEU A 84 -9.81 -7.42 1.88
CA LEU A 84 -10.46 -6.11 1.99
C LEU A 84 -10.12 -5.42 3.31
N LEU A 85 -10.23 -6.13 4.44
CA LEU A 85 -9.91 -5.60 5.77
C LEU A 85 -8.44 -5.16 5.86
N LEU A 86 -7.52 -5.96 5.30
CA LEU A 86 -6.10 -5.65 5.28
C LEU A 86 -5.81 -4.38 4.46
N LEU A 87 -6.44 -4.24 3.28
CA LEU A 87 -6.29 -3.08 2.40
C LEU A 87 -6.97 -1.81 2.96
N LEU A 88 -8.11 -1.94 3.63
CA LEU A 88 -8.77 -0.82 4.31
C LEU A 88 -7.97 -0.35 5.53
N GLY A 89 -7.36 -1.27 6.28
CA GLY A 89 -6.43 -0.95 7.37
C GLY A 89 -5.24 -0.12 6.88
N PHE A 90 -4.69 -0.46 5.71
CA PHE A 90 -3.66 0.33 5.02
C PHE A 90 -4.14 1.78 4.76
N ARG A 91 -5.31 1.96 4.17
CA ARG A 91 -5.86 3.28 3.86
C ARG A 91 -6.04 4.13 5.12
N ARG A 92 -6.61 3.56 6.19
CA ARG A 92 -6.83 4.25 7.45
C ARG A 92 -5.53 4.75 8.09
N GLN A 93 -4.49 3.91 8.14
CA GLN A 93 -3.18 4.31 8.67
C GLN A 93 -2.53 5.43 7.86
N ARG A 94 -2.69 5.41 6.54
CA ARG A 94 -2.16 6.45 5.66
C ARG A 94 -2.85 7.79 5.88
N ASP A 95 -4.16 7.80 6.05
CA ASP A 95 -4.92 9.02 6.30
C ASP A 95 -4.56 9.64 7.67
N GLN A 96 -4.30 8.81 8.68
CA GLN A 96 -3.83 9.25 9.98
C GLN A 96 -2.40 9.81 9.98
N ALA A 97 -1.54 9.34 9.09
CA ALA A 97 -0.14 9.76 9.00
C ALA A 97 0.08 11.02 8.12
N ARG A 98 -0.93 11.47 7.36
CA ARG A 98 -0.85 12.70 6.55
C ARG A 98 -0.42 13.93 7.36
N PRO A 99 -0.92 14.19 8.59
CA PRO A 99 -0.50 15.36 9.36
C PRO A 99 0.97 15.32 9.81
N LEU A 100 1.58 14.15 9.93
CA LEU A 100 3.01 14.02 10.26
C LEU A 100 3.91 14.39 9.08
N ALA A 101 3.54 14.01 7.87
CA ALA A 101 4.26 14.37 6.65
C ALA A 101 4.17 15.89 6.37
N SER A 102 3.03 16.54 6.66
CA SER A 102 2.87 17.98 6.50
C SER A 102 3.66 18.78 7.55
N ARG A 103 3.87 18.24 8.75
CA ARG A 103 4.71 18.87 9.78
C ARG A 103 6.19 18.84 9.42
N SER A 104 6.69 17.77 8.80
CA SER A 104 8.06 17.71 8.30
C SER A 104 8.32 18.67 7.12
N LEU A 105 7.28 18.99 6.34
CA LEU A 105 7.35 19.97 5.25
C LEU A 105 7.20 21.44 5.72
N ALA A 106 6.69 21.68 6.93
CA ALA A 106 6.65 23.03 7.53
C ALA A 106 8.05 23.52 7.99
N TRP A 107 8.99 22.62 8.08
CA TRP A 107 10.37 22.87 8.50
C TRP A 107 11.16 23.89 7.64
N PRO A 108 10.99 24.03 6.31
CA PRO A 108 11.72 25.05 5.55
C PRO A 108 11.54 26.47 6.07
N ASN A 109 10.43 26.78 6.73
CA ASN A 109 10.18 28.10 7.29
C ASN A 109 10.94 28.35 8.60
N GLU A 110 11.04 27.34 9.48
CA GLU A 110 11.86 27.45 10.70
C GLU A 110 13.35 27.45 10.38
N ALA A 111 13.79 26.67 9.39
CA ALA A 111 15.17 26.69 8.93
C ALA A 111 15.56 28.03 8.30
N ARG A 112 14.70 28.69 7.54
CA ARG A 112 14.91 30.03 7.02
C ARG A 112 15.05 31.07 8.12
N LEU A 113 14.27 30.94 9.19
CA LEU A 113 14.38 31.81 10.38
C LEU A 113 15.69 31.61 11.14
N ASN A 114 16.19 30.38 11.22
CA ASN A 114 17.46 30.04 11.87
C ASN A 114 18.66 30.22 10.95
N ALA A 115 18.53 30.10 9.65
CA ALA A 115 19.60 30.30 8.67
C ALA A 115 20.16 31.72 8.67
N SER A 116 19.38 32.73 9.10
CA SER A 116 19.88 34.09 9.30
C SER A 116 20.91 34.23 10.44
N LYS A 117 20.96 33.23 11.35
CA LYS A 117 21.88 33.18 12.50
C LYS A 117 23.00 32.13 12.33
N LEU A 118 22.84 31.20 11.41
CA LEU A 118 23.81 30.14 11.10
C LEU A 118 24.49 30.48 9.77
N GLY A 119 25.78 30.20 9.66
CA GLY A 119 26.46 30.29 8.36
C GLY A 119 25.80 29.38 7.33
N GLU A 120 25.85 29.74 6.04
CA GLU A 120 25.16 29.04 4.92
C GLU A 120 25.47 27.54 4.91
N ALA A 121 26.71 27.13 5.14
CA ALA A 121 27.10 25.73 5.18
C ALA A 121 26.39 24.94 6.29
N ALA A 122 26.28 25.50 7.49
CA ALA A 122 25.60 24.87 8.62
C ALA A 122 24.08 24.75 8.37
N ALA A 123 23.47 25.74 7.75
CA ALA A 123 22.05 25.70 7.38
C ALA A 123 21.78 24.59 6.33
N LEU A 124 22.66 24.44 5.33
CA LEU A 124 22.57 23.39 4.31
C LEU A 124 22.79 22.00 4.92
N GLU A 125 23.71 21.84 5.85
CA GLU A 125 23.98 20.58 6.58
C GLU A 125 22.71 20.12 7.33
N ILE A 126 22.11 21.02 8.10
CA ILE A 126 20.87 20.74 8.82
C ILE A 126 19.73 20.38 7.84
N ALA A 127 19.57 21.14 6.76
CA ALA A 127 18.58 20.86 5.73
C ALA A 127 18.76 19.46 5.12
N CYS A 128 20.00 19.12 4.77
CA CYS A 128 20.34 17.81 4.21
C CYS A 128 20.03 16.67 5.20
N SER A 129 20.38 16.82 6.48
CA SER A 129 20.10 15.80 7.49
C SER A 129 18.61 15.54 7.67
N VAL A 130 17.81 16.60 7.72
CA VAL A 130 16.34 16.47 7.88
C VAL A 130 15.68 15.85 6.66
N VAL A 131 16.04 16.27 5.44
CA VAL A 131 15.48 15.69 4.22
C VAL A 131 15.90 14.22 4.10
N THR A 132 17.16 13.90 4.46
CA THR A 132 17.63 12.51 4.45
C THR A 132 16.85 11.64 5.45
N GLN A 133 16.67 12.12 6.67
CA GLN A 133 15.90 11.39 7.68
C GLN A 133 14.44 11.19 7.24
N ALA A 134 13.81 12.23 6.72
CA ALA A 134 12.45 12.14 6.19
C ALA A 134 12.33 11.13 5.04
N ALA A 135 13.33 11.07 4.16
CA ALA A 135 13.37 10.09 3.07
C ALA A 135 13.49 8.64 3.60
N VAL A 136 14.33 8.43 4.62
CA VAL A 136 14.50 7.11 5.26
C VAL A 136 13.20 6.68 5.97
N ASP A 137 12.58 7.56 6.73
CA ASP A 137 11.32 7.27 7.43
C ASP A 137 10.21 6.91 6.44
N LEU A 138 10.13 7.64 5.32
CA LEU A 138 9.17 7.35 4.27
C LEU A 138 9.47 6.03 3.56
N GLN A 139 10.74 5.69 3.33
CA GLN A 139 11.16 4.41 2.75
C GLN A 139 10.76 3.24 3.63
N ILE A 140 11.04 3.30 4.94
CA ILE A 140 10.65 2.26 5.91
C ILE A 140 9.14 2.05 5.87
N ARG A 141 8.40 3.14 5.86
CA ARG A 141 6.95 3.10 5.78
C ARG A 141 6.47 2.48 4.46
N ASN A 142 6.98 2.91 3.31
CA ASN A 142 6.62 2.39 2.00
C ASN A 142 6.87 0.89 1.90
N THR A 143 7.99 0.40 2.47
CA THR A 143 8.31 -1.04 2.51
C THR A 143 7.28 -1.82 3.32
N GLY A 144 6.87 -1.33 4.49
CA GLY A 144 5.81 -1.95 5.30
C GLY A 144 4.44 -1.92 4.60
N GLU A 145 4.14 -0.82 3.90
CA GLU A 145 2.91 -0.67 3.11
C GLU A 145 2.88 -1.62 1.91
N GLN A 146 4.00 -1.78 1.22
CA GLN A 146 4.14 -2.73 0.11
C GLN A 146 3.88 -4.16 0.56
N GLY A 147 4.47 -4.61 1.68
CA GLY A 147 4.23 -5.95 2.23
C GLY A 147 2.74 -6.24 2.49
N ARG A 148 1.96 -5.25 2.91
CA ARG A 148 0.51 -5.40 3.09
C ARG A 148 -0.24 -5.52 1.77
N ILE A 149 0.16 -4.75 0.76
CA ILE A 149 -0.44 -4.81 -0.59
C ILE A 149 -0.15 -6.19 -1.20
N ASP A 150 1.09 -6.66 -1.10
CA ASP A 150 1.50 -7.97 -1.61
C ASP A 150 0.75 -9.11 -0.90
N SER A 151 0.56 -9.02 0.43
CA SER A 151 -0.28 -9.95 1.18
C SER A 151 -1.74 -9.92 0.72
N GLY A 152 -2.29 -8.73 0.48
CA GLY A 152 -3.63 -8.56 -0.07
C GLY A 152 -3.78 -9.18 -1.47
N GLN A 153 -2.78 -9.05 -2.34
CA GLN A 153 -2.73 -9.70 -3.66
C GLN A 153 -2.67 -11.22 -3.53
N LEU A 154 -1.87 -11.74 -2.61
CA LEU A 154 -1.77 -13.17 -2.37
C LEU A 154 -3.12 -13.77 -1.93
N LEU A 155 -3.81 -13.10 -1.00
CA LEU A 155 -5.16 -13.51 -0.58
C LEU A 155 -6.15 -13.50 -1.73
N LEU A 156 -6.07 -12.52 -2.64
CA LEU A 156 -6.90 -12.44 -3.84
C LEU A 156 -6.64 -13.61 -4.79
N VAL A 157 -5.37 -13.99 -4.99
CA VAL A 157 -5.01 -15.14 -5.82
C VAL A 157 -5.58 -16.45 -5.24
N PHE A 158 -5.47 -16.64 -3.92
CA PHE A 158 -6.07 -17.82 -3.26
C PHE A 158 -7.59 -17.79 -3.33
N ALA A 159 -8.23 -16.65 -3.19
CA ALA A 159 -9.68 -16.52 -3.37
C ALA A 159 -10.12 -16.90 -4.79
N ALA A 160 -9.39 -16.43 -5.81
CA ALA A 160 -9.64 -16.79 -7.21
C ALA A 160 -9.44 -18.29 -7.45
N PHE A 161 -8.43 -18.90 -6.83
CA PHE A 161 -8.23 -20.34 -6.88
C PHE A 161 -9.41 -21.11 -6.28
N CYS A 162 -9.88 -20.73 -5.10
CA CYS A 162 -11.04 -21.36 -4.45
C CYS A 162 -12.30 -21.22 -5.31
N ALA A 163 -12.53 -20.06 -5.93
CA ALA A 163 -13.65 -19.84 -6.84
C ALA A 163 -13.54 -20.72 -8.09
N GLY A 164 -12.34 -20.85 -8.68
CA GLY A 164 -12.05 -21.71 -9.82
C GLY A 164 -12.32 -23.20 -9.53
N VAL A 165 -11.84 -23.67 -8.38
CA VAL A 165 -12.12 -25.06 -7.93
C VAL A 165 -13.62 -25.29 -7.75
N SER A 166 -14.32 -24.35 -7.07
CA SER A 166 -15.76 -24.42 -6.89
C SER A 166 -16.51 -24.51 -8.23
N MET A 167 -16.10 -23.69 -9.21
CA MET A 167 -16.70 -23.70 -10.56
C MET A 167 -16.43 -25.01 -11.31
N LEU A 168 -15.22 -25.55 -11.24
CA LEU A 168 -14.87 -26.84 -11.86
C LEU A 168 -15.68 -27.99 -11.27
N LEU A 169 -15.83 -28.03 -9.95
CA LEU A 169 -16.65 -29.02 -9.27
C LEU A 169 -18.12 -28.92 -9.68
N HIS A 170 -18.64 -27.69 -9.82
CA HIS A 170 -20.02 -27.45 -10.27
C HIS A 170 -20.23 -27.95 -11.71
N LEU A 171 -19.29 -27.67 -12.62
CA LEU A 171 -19.33 -28.15 -14.01
C LEU A 171 -19.24 -29.68 -14.11
N ALA A 172 -18.39 -30.30 -13.27
CA ALA A 172 -18.30 -31.75 -13.20
C ALA A 172 -19.61 -32.38 -12.73
N PHE A 173 -20.27 -31.77 -11.73
CA PHE A 173 -21.56 -32.22 -11.23
C PHE A 173 -22.65 -32.08 -12.29
N ALA A 174 -22.75 -30.96 -13.01
CA ALA A 174 -23.75 -30.72 -14.06
C ALA A 174 -23.63 -31.69 -15.26
N ARG A 175 -22.49 -32.41 -15.40
CA ARG A 175 -22.32 -33.41 -16.45
C ARG A 175 -22.68 -34.84 -16.02
N VAL A 176 -22.85 -35.05 -14.72
CA VAL A 176 -23.12 -36.40 -14.14
C VAL A 176 -24.62 -36.57 -13.88
N VAL A 177 -25.37 -35.48 -13.82
CA VAL A 177 -26.83 -35.44 -13.72
C VAL A 177 -27.43 -35.24 -15.11
#